data_cf47a0e00e64bef713d97028cbc64e2b
#
_entry.id   cf47a0e00e64bef713d97028cbc64e2b
#
_cell.length_a   1.000
_cell.length_b   1.000
_cell.length_c   1.000
_cell.angle_alpha   90.00
_cell.angle_beta   90.00
_cell.angle_gamma   90.00
#
_symmetry.space_group_name_H-M   'P 1'
#
loop_
_entity.id
_entity.type
_entity.pdbx_description
1 polymer ?
#
loop_
_entity_poly.entity_id
_entity_poly.type
_entity_poly.pdbx_seq_one_letter_code
_entity_poly.pdbx_strand_id
1 'polypeptide(L)'
;LLSMFECRPKDFVMSEIPQIAVNGEPLPFHELAKFTCYMDRSFPLFSSMASVRLCVEKGLKSSGLTLCADDVKDLFCLDSQRFERPLAGVGNEIFRAMSAIAYCFGQQVFCFRWLSKSRFEGYHKNLSGALETLEVLNKTVIMPVGE
;
A
#
# COMPACT_ATOMS: atom_id res chain seq x y z
N LEU A 1 16.11 -2.86 -2.49
CA LEU A 1 14.99 -3.16 -1.57
C LEU A 1 13.76 -3.62 -2.34
N LEU A 2 13.32 -2.93 -3.42
CA LEU A 2 12.16 -3.31 -4.21
C LEU A 2 12.32 -4.67 -4.91
N SER A 3 13.52 -4.99 -5.42
CA SER A 3 13.79 -6.30 -6.00
C SER A 3 13.64 -7.45 -5.00
N MET A 4 13.79 -7.17 -3.70
CA MET A 4 13.57 -8.15 -2.64
C MET A 4 12.09 -8.51 -2.48
N PHE A 5 11.17 -7.60 -2.82
CA PHE A 5 9.73 -7.82 -2.72
C PHE A 5 9.12 -8.39 -4.00
N GLU A 6 9.76 -8.23 -5.16
CA GLU A 6 9.29 -8.77 -6.43
C GLU A 6 9.58 -10.26 -6.64
N CYS A 7 10.22 -10.95 -5.68
CA CYS A 7 10.53 -12.40 -5.73
C CYS A 7 11.25 -12.88 -7.00
N ARG A 8 11.97 -12.01 -7.71
CA ARG A 8 12.78 -12.39 -8.87
C ARG A 8 14.14 -11.69 -8.90
N PRO A 9 15.09 -12.04 -8.03
CA PRO A 9 16.46 -11.66 -8.27
C PRO A 9 17.12 -12.78 -9.08
N LYS A 10 17.10 -12.71 -10.41
CA LYS A 10 18.01 -13.57 -11.17
C LYS A 10 19.47 -13.09 -11.13
N ASP A 11 19.70 -11.83 -10.75
CA ASP A 11 21.01 -11.20 -10.84
C ASP A 11 21.42 -10.33 -9.63
N PHE A 12 20.70 -10.41 -8.50
CA PHE A 12 21.05 -9.61 -7.32
C PHE A 12 21.76 -10.48 -6.28
N VAL A 13 23.09 -10.49 -6.31
CA VAL A 13 23.91 -11.06 -5.22
C VAL A 13 23.96 -10.03 -4.10
N MET A 14 23.12 -10.18 -3.09
CA MET A 14 23.28 -9.43 -1.84
C MET A 14 24.37 -10.08 -1.01
N SER A 15 25.47 -9.37 -0.80
CA SER A 15 26.54 -9.81 0.11
C SER A 15 26.08 -9.81 1.57
N GLU A 16 25.06 -8.99 1.91
CA GLU A 16 24.47 -8.94 3.24
C GLU A 16 22.95 -8.68 3.12
N ILE A 17 22.16 -9.48 3.81
CA ILE A 17 20.71 -9.23 3.96
C ILE A 17 20.58 -8.10 4.98
N PRO A 18 20.02 -6.93 4.61
CA PRO A 18 19.84 -5.86 5.58
C PRO A 18 18.93 -6.33 6.71
N GLN A 19 19.37 -6.15 7.93
CA GLN A 19 18.53 -6.38 9.10
C GLN A 19 17.49 -5.26 9.19
N ILE A 20 16.24 -5.62 9.15
CA ILE A 20 15.13 -4.68 9.31
C ILE A 20 14.59 -4.85 10.72
N ALA A 21 14.53 -3.75 11.46
CA ALA A 21 13.93 -3.72 12.78
C ALA A 21 12.56 -3.03 12.72
N VAL A 22 11.56 -3.61 13.37
CA VAL A 22 10.26 -2.99 13.59
C VAL A 22 10.12 -2.74 15.09
N ASN A 23 9.90 -1.49 15.48
CA ASN A 23 9.87 -1.07 16.88
C ASN A 23 11.16 -1.43 17.67
N GLY A 24 12.31 -1.42 16.99
CA GLY A 24 13.60 -1.76 17.60
C GLY A 24 13.92 -3.25 17.68
N GLU A 25 13.01 -4.14 17.31
CA GLU A 25 13.22 -5.57 17.26
C GLU A 25 13.58 -6.03 15.85
N PRO A 26 14.65 -6.84 15.67
CA PRO A 26 15.00 -7.37 14.36
C PRO A 26 13.90 -8.31 13.86
N LEU A 27 13.32 -8.00 12.72
CA LEU A 27 12.28 -8.82 12.11
C LEU A 27 12.85 -9.66 10.98
N PRO A 28 12.67 -11.00 11.00
CA PRO A 28 13.03 -11.85 9.88
C PRO A 28 12.31 -11.43 8.60
N PHE A 29 13.00 -11.49 7.46
CA PHE A 29 12.48 -11.01 6.18
C PHE A 29 11.13 -11.64 5.78
N HIS A 30 10.95 -12.93 6.04
CA HIS A 30 9.70 -13.64 5.74
C HIS A 30 8.52 -13.18 6.61
N GLU A 31 8.80 -12.65 7.80
CA GLU A 31 7.76 -12.05 8.65
C GLU A 31 7.42 -10.63 8.20
N LEU A 32 8.43 -9.85 7.78
CA LEU A 32 8.19 -8.53 7.22
C LEU A 32 7.24 -8.59 6.01
N ALA A 33 7.35 -9.63 5.18
CA ALA A 33 6.49 -9.82 4.02
C ALA A 33 4.99 -9.90 4.39
N LYS A 34 4.65 -10.39 5.59
CA LYS A 34 3.26 -10.46 6.07
C LYS A 34 2.65 -9.09 6.33
N PHE A 35 3.49 -8.10 6.65
CA PHE A 35 3.08 -6.72 6.98
C PHE A 35 3.35 -5.73 5.86
N THR A 36 3.85 -6.22 4.73
CA THR A 36 4.25 -5.38 3.60
C THR A 36 3.29 -5.53 2.44
N CYS A 37 2.81 -4.41 1.95
CA CYS A 37 2.00 -4.33 0.75
C CYS A 37 2.79 -3.67 -0.39
N TYR A 38 2.87 -4.33 -1.54
CA TYR A 38 3.38 -3.72 -2.75
C TYR A 38 2.25 -2.99 -3.48
N MET A 39 2.41 -1.68 -3.64
CA MET A 39 1.39 -0.77 -4.16
C MET A 39 1.32 -0.84 -5.69
N ASP A 40 0.99 -2.03 -6.20
CA ASP A 40 0.73 -2.30 -7.62
C ASP A 40 -0.55 -3.13 -7.77
N ARG A 41 -1.30 -2.89 -8.85
CA ARG A 41 -2.58 -3.58 -9.11
C ARG A 41 -2.44 -5.11 -9.26
N SER A 42 -1.27 -5.59 -9.61
CA SER A 42 -0.97 -7.02 -9.70
C SER A 42 -0.83 -7.70 -8.33
N PHE A 43 -0.70 -6.92 -7.26
CA PHE A 43 -0.61 -7.48 -5.92
C PHE A 43 -1.93 -8.15 -5.51
N PRO A 44 -1.90 -9.34 -4.86
CA PRO A 44 -3.10 -10.14 -4.60
C PRO A 44 -4.25 -9.40 -3.90
N LEU A 45 -3.95 -8.46 -3.00
CA LEU A 45 -4.97 -7.65 -2.33
C LEU A 45 -5.81 -6.80 -3.29
N PHE A 46 -5.26 -6.45 -4.47
CA PHE A 46 -5.83 -5.51 -5.41
C PHE A 46 -6.39 -6.18 -6.69
N SER A 47 -6.26 -7.49 -6.81
CA SER A 47 -6.71 -8.25 -7.99
C SER A 47 -8.21 -8.52 -8.03
N SER A 48 -8.94 -8.12 -7.00
CA SER A 48 -10.39 -8.33 -6.90
C SER A 48 -11.16 -7.45 -7.88
N MET A 49 -12.20 -8.04 -8.50
CA MET A 49 -13.23 -7.30 -9.27
C MET A 49 -14.28 -6.66 -8.35
N ALA A 50 -14.19 -6.87 -7.04
CA ALA A 50 -15.08 -6.29 -6.06
C ALA A 50 -14.88 -4.77 -5.93
N SER A 51 -15.89 -4.06 -5.43
CA SER A 51 -15.78 -2.65 -5.11
C SER A 51 -14.72 -2.40 -4.02
N VAL A 52 -14.19 -1.17 -3.98
CA VAL A 52 -13.27 -0.75 -2.91
C VAL A 52 -13.92 -0.94 -1.54
N ARG A 53 -15.21 -0.60 -1.39
CA ARG A 53 -15.97 -0.83 -0.15
C ARG A 53 -15.91 -2.29 0.31
N LEU A 54 -16.22 -3.23 -0.58
CA LEU A 54 -16.20 -4.67 -0.22
C LEU A 54 -14.80 -5.15 0.15
N CYS A 55 -13.76 -4.66 -0.52
CA CYS A 55 -12.38 -4.97 -0.17
C CYS A 55 -12.01 -4.41 1.21
N VAL A 56 -12.41 -3.19 1.52
CA VAL A 56 -12.23 -2.54 2.84
C VAL A 56 -12.94 -3.34 3.93
N GLU A 57 -14.22 -3.66 3.74
CA GLU A 57 -15.02 -4.45 4.71
C GLU A 57 -14.39 -5.82 4.98
N LYS A 58 -13.90 -6.49 3.94
CA LYS A 58 -13.18 -7.76 4.07
C LYS A 58 -11.89 -7.58 4.88
N GLY A 59 -11.13 -6.53 4.60
CA GLY A 59 -9.91 -6.21 5.34
C GLY A 59 -10.18 -5.93 6.82
N LEU A 60 -11.17 -5.10 7.12
CA LEU A 60 -11.57 -4.78 8.50
C LEU A 60 -11.95 -6.03 9.31
N LYS A 61 -12.72 -6.93 8.69
CA LYS A 61 -13.07 -8.23 9.31
C LYS A 61 -11.84 -9.10 9.56
N SER A 62 -10.86 -9.07 8.65
CA SER A 62 -9.64 -9.88 8.76
C SER A 62 -8.66 -9.36 9.82
N SER A 63 -8.54 -8.05 9.96
CA SER A 63 -7.59 -7.40 10.86
C SER A 63 -8.12 -7.17 12.28
N GLY A 64 -9.45 -7.23 12.46
CA GLY A 64 -10.09 -6.91 13.73
C GLY A 64 -10.11 -5.42 14.06
N LEU A 65 -9.86 -4.55 13.09
CA LEU A 65 -9.99 -3.10 13.29
C LEU A 65 -11.46 -2.73 13.57
N THR A 66 -11.67 -1.82 14.52
CA THR A 66 -13.02 -1.41 14.98
C THR A 66 -13.66 -0.31 14.13
N LEU A 67 -13.03 0.07 13.03
CA LEU A 67 -13.56 1.06 12.08
C LEU A 67 -14.68 0.46 11.21
N CYS A 68 -15.61 1.30 10.75
CA CYS A 68 -16.51 0.93 9.67
C CYS A 68 -15.95 1.35 8.30
N ALA A 69 -16.55 0.86 7.22
CA ALA A 69 -16.10 1.16 5.87
C ALA A 69 -16.21 2.66 5.53
N ASP A 70 -17.22 3.35 6.07
CA ASP A 70 -17.39 4.77 5.84
C ASP A 70 -16.35 5.61 6.61
N ASP A 71 -15.94 5.19 7.81
CA ASP A 71 -14.81 5.82 8.52
C ASP A 71 -13.53 5.76 7.68
N VAL A 72 -13.26 4.61 7.07
CA VAL A 72 -12.08 4.41 6.20
C VAL A 72 -12.19 5.25 4.93
N LYS A 73 -13.39 5.33 4.32
CA LYS A 73 -13.64 6.19 3.15
C LYS A 73 -13.29 7.63 3.46
N ASP A 74 -13.75 8.15 4.60
CA ASP A 74 -13.53 9.53 5.01
C ASP A 74 -12.06 9.76 5.40
N LEU A 75 -11.43 8.84 6.10
CA LEU A 75 -10.02 8.88 6.48
C LEU A 75 -9.09 9.01 5.26
N PHE A 76 -9.37 8.27 4.18
CA PHE A 76 -8.59 8.32 2.94
C PHE A 76 -9.15 9.30 1.91
N CYS A 77 -10.13 10.13 2.28
CA CYS A 77 -10.77 11.13 1.41
C CYS A 77 -11.21 10.55 0.05
N LEU A 78 -11.89 9.40 0.07
CA LEU A 78 -12.38 8.73 -1.13
C LEU A 78 -13.76 9.27 -1.51
N ASP A 79 -13.96 9.53 -2.80
CA ASP A 79 -15.26 9.88 -3.34
C ASP A 79 -16.25 8.73 -3.18
N SER A 80 -17.48 9.05 -2.74
CA SER A 80 -18.49 8.03 -2.43
C SER A 80 -18.88 7.17 -3.62
N GLN A 81 -18.97 7.74 -4.82
CA GLN A 81 -19.30 6.96 -6.04
C GLN A 81 -18.14 6.07 -6.46
N ARG A 82 -16.88 6.53 -6.29
CA ARG A 82 -15.68 5.75 -6.62
C ARG A 82 -15.44 4.64 -5.62
N PHE A 83 -15.79 4.86 -4.37
CA PHE A 83 -15.71 3.85 -3.31
C PHE A 83 -16.56 2.62 -3.60
N GLU A 84 -17.70 2.80 -4.29
CA GLU A 84 -18.57 1.70 -4.74
C GLU A 84 -18.10 1.01 -6.04
N ARG A 85 -16.97 1.44 -6.62
CA ARG A 85 -16.44 0.84 -7.86
C ARG A 85 -15.26 -0.09 -7.58
N PRO A 86 -14.98 -1.04 -8.47
CA PRO A 86 -13.71 -1.77 -8.49
C PRO A 86 -12.53 -0.81 -8.64
N LEU A 87 -11.35 -1.21 -8.17
CA LEU A 87 -10.12 -0.41 -8.28
C LEU A 87 -9.83 0.11 -9.68
N ALA A 88 -10.19 -0.64 -10.72
CA ALA A 88 -10.04 -0.21 -12.11
C ALA A 88 -10.88 1.04 -12.45
N GLY A 89 -11.95 1.29 -11.70
CA GLY A 89 -12.90 2.39 -11.91
C GLY A 89 -12.70 3.62 -11.01
N VAL A 90 -11.72 3.62 -10.11
CA VAL A 90 -11.52 4.75 -9.17
C VAL A 90 -10.68 5.91 -9.74
N GLY A 91 -10.12 5.75 -10.93
CA GLY A 91 -9.40 6.83 -11.64
C GLY A 91 -8.18 7.36 -10.85
N ASN A 92 -8.13 8.67 -10.65
CA ASN A 92 -7.03 9.36 -9.97
C ASN A 92 -6.93 9.09 -8.45
N GLU A 93 -7.93 8.47 -7.84
CA GLU A 93 -7.90 8.09 -6.43
C GLU A 93 -7.30 6.69 -6.17
N ILE A 94 -6.73 6.08 -7.21
CA ILE A 94 -6.21 4.70 -7.15
C ILE A 94 -5.27 4.47 -5.97
N PHE A 95 -4.35 5.39 -5.70
CA PHE A 95 -3.38 5.24 -4.61
C PHE A 95 -4.05 5.35 -3.24
N ARG A 96 -5.02 6.24 -3.07
CA ARG A 96 -5.81 6.35 -1.83
C ARG A 96 -6.63 5.08 -1.58
N ALA A 97 -7.29 4.57 -2.63
CA ALA A 97 -8.09 3.35 -2.55
C ALA A 97 -7.23 2.11 -2.22
N MET A 98 -6.07 1.96 -2.88
CA MET A 98 -5.13 0.88 -2.57
C MET A 98 -4.60 0.99 -1.14
N SER A 99 -4.24 2.21 -0.68
CA SER A 99 -3.77 2.45 0.69
C SER A 99 -4.86 2.12 1.71
N ALA A 100 -6.09 2.51 1.46
CA ALA A 100 -7.23 2.19 2.31
C ALA A 100 -7.44 0.67 2.44
N ILE A 101 -7.44 -0.06 1.32
CA ILE A 101 -7.57 -1.53 1.33
C ILE A 101 -6.42 -2.15 2.12
N ALA A 102 -5.17 -1.81 1.79
CA ALA A 102 -4.00 -2.39 2.46
C ALA A 102 -3.98 -2.08 3.96
N TYR A 103 -4.35 -0.86 4.35
CA TYR A 103 -4.50 -0.47 5.76
C TYR A 103 -5.51 -1.38 6.49
N CYS A 104 -6.67 -1.62 5.88
CA CYS A 104 -7.71 -2.46 6.46
C CYS A 104 -7.28 -3.94 6.60
N PHE A 105 -6.36 -4.43 5.78
CA PHE A 105 -5.74 -5.74 5.95
C PHE A 105 -4.58 -5.76 6.95
N GLY A 106 -4.35 -4.67 7.70
CA GLY A 106 -3.34 -4.60 8.76
C GLY A 106 -1.92 -4.36 8.26
N GLN A 107 -1.75 -3.96 7.01
CA GLN A 107 -0.40 -3.70 6.47
C GLN A 107 0.26 -2.52 7.17
N GLN A 108 1.56 -2.65 7.43
CA GLN A 108 2.36 -1.65 8.14
C GLN A 108 3.37 -0.96 7.23
N VAL A 109 3.81 -1.65 6.17
CA VAL A 109 4.81 -1.16 5.21
C VAL A 109 4.20 -1.11 3.82
N PHE A 110 4.24 0.05 3.20
CA PHE A 110 3.66 0.36 1.90
C PHE A 110 4.78 0.62 0.90
N CYS A 111 5.05 -0.35 0.03
CA CYS A 111 6.11 -0.26 -0.97
C CYS A 111 5.54 0.18 -2.31
N PHE A 112 5.87 1.39 -2.74
CA PHE A 112 5.53 1.87 -4.07
C PHE A 112 6.58 1.40 -5.08
N ARG A 113 6.16 1.24 -6.33
CA ARG A 113 7.08 0.93 -7.44
C ARG A 113 8.05 2.09 -7.66
N TRP A 114 9.20 1.79 -8.26
CA TRP A 114 10.12 2.83 -8.70
C TRP A 114 9.43 3.82 -9.64
N LEU A 115 9.62 5.10 -9.38
CA LEU A 115 9.13 6.19 -10.21
C LEU A 115 10.30 7.05 -10.68
N SER A 116 10.37 7.35 -11.98
CA SER A 116 11.25 8.43 -12.44
C SER A 116 10.76 9.76 -11.87
N LYS A 117 11.68 10.73 -11.73
CA LYS A 117 11.35 12.06 -11.21
C LYS A 117 10.17 12.71 -11.93
N SER A 118 10.14 12.64 -13.27
CA SER A 118 9.05 13.20 -14.07
C SER A 118 7.70 12.50 -13.80
N ARG A 119 7.69 11.19 -13.59
CA ARG A 119 6.47 10.45 -13.23
C ARG A 119 6.03 10.78 -11.81
N PHE A 120 6.97 10.90 -10.88
CA PHE A 120 6.67 11.30 -9.51
C PHE A 120 6.00 12.67 -9.48
N GLU A 121 6.53 13.66 -10.20
CA GLU A 121 5.94 15.00 -10.34
C GLU A 121 4.53 14.94 -10.95
N GLY A 122 4.31 14.11 -11.96
CA GLY A 122 3.00 13.92 -12.58
C GLY A 122 1.97 13.24 -11.66
N TYR A 123 2.40 12.36 -10.77
CA TYR A 123 1.53 11.67 -9.81
C TYR A 123 1.43 12.35 -8.46
N HIS A 124 2.27 13.34 -8.17
CA HIS A 124 2.40 13.96 -6.85
C HIS A 124 1.04 14.36 -6.25
N LYS A 125 0.18 15.01 -7.02
CA LYS A 125 -1.15 15.43 -6.56
C LYS A 125 -2.06 14.26 -6.13
N ASN A 126 -1.91 13.11 -6.78
CA ASN A 126 -2.73 11.92 -6.49
C ASN A 126 -2.10 11.04 -5.40
N LEU A 127 -0.78 11.14 -5.24
CA LEU A 127 -0.03 10.42 -4.21
C LEU A 127 -0.05 11.14 -2.87
N SER A 128 0.08 12.49 -2.86
CA SER A 128 0.25 13.27 -1.63
C SER A 128 -0.81 12.94 -0.58
N GLY A 129 -2.09 12.94 -0.96
CA GLY A 129 -3.15 12.63 -0.02
C GLY A 129 -3.11 11.21 0.56
N ALA A 130 -2.60 10.21 -0.20
CA ALA A 130 -2.39 8.87 0.34
C ALA A 130 -1.19 8.83 1.30
N LEU A 131 -0.10 9.52 0.95
CA LEU A 131 1.12 9.59 1.77
C LEU A 131 0.86 10.30 3.09
N GLU A 132 0.19 11.46 3.05
CA GLU A 132 -0.19 12.23 4.24
C GLU A 132 -1.05 11.39 5.20
N THR A 133 -2.04 10.66 4.67
CA THR A 133 -2.87 9.78 5.50
C THR A 133 -2.05 8.65 6.12
N LEU A 134 -1.16 8.00 5.35
CA LEU A 134 -0.31 6.93 5.87
C LEU A 134 0.68 7.44 6.92
N GLU A 135 1.20 8.67 6.77
CA GLU A 135 2.06 9.31 7.75
C GLU A 135 1.32 9.56 9.07
N VAL A 136 0.11 10.15 9.01
CA VAL A 136 -0.74 10.35 10.20
C VAL A 136 -1.06 9.04 10.91
N LEU A 137 -1.21 7.95 10.16
CA LEU A 137 -1.44 6.60 10.69
C LEU A 137 -0.15 5.90 11.17
N ASN A 138 1.00 6.58 11.20
CA ASN A 138 2.31 6.04 11.56
C ASN A 138 2.69 4.78 10.75
N LYS A 139 2.41 4.78 9.44
CA LYS A 139 2.79 3.69 8.54
C LYS A 139 4.12 3.97 7.85
N THR A 140 4.88 2.92 7.59
CA THR A 140 6.14 3.04 6.85
C THR A 140 5.85 3.07 5.35
N VAL A 141 6.37 4.08 4.66
CA VAL A 141 6.27 4.21 3.21
C VAL A 141 7.65 4.09 2.59
N ILE A 142 7.80 3.20 1.62
CA ILE A 142 9.01 3.03 0.82
C ILE A 142 8.67 3.41 -0.63
N MET A 143 9.26 4.50 -1.10
CA MET A 143 9.07 4.97 -2.47
C MET A 143 10.41 5.32 -3.09
N PRO A 144 10.97 4.44 -3.92
CA PRO A 144 12.19 4.76 -4.64
C PRO A 144 11.89 5.75 -5.76
N VAL A 145 12.59 6.87 -5.73
CA VAL A 145 12.53 7.91 -6.76
C VAL A 145 13.93 8.06 -7.33
N GLY A 146 14.07 8.03 -8.64
CA GLY A 146 15.34 8.15 -9.34
C GLY A 146 15.27 9.09 -10.56
N GLU A 147 16.43 9.40 -11.13
CA GLU A 147 16.56 10.18 -12.37
C GLU A 147 15.99 9.46 -13.59
#